data_19494dab527723ceda87ccc04f02e682
#
_entry.id   19494dab527723ceda87ccc04f02e682
#
_cell.length_a   1.000
_cell.length_b   1.000
_cell.length_c   1.000
_cell.angle_alpha   90.00
_cell.angle_beta   90.00
_cell.angle_gamma   90.00
#
_symmetry.space_group_name_H-M   'P 1'
#
loop_
_entity.id
_entity.type
_entity.pdbx_description
1 polymer ?
#
loop_
_entity_poly.entity_id
_entity_poly.type
_entity_poly.pdbx_seq_one_letter_code
_entity_poly.pdbx_strand_id
1 'polypeptide(L)'
;MRRTYFLFPVFLAIAIAAIYLLTRHDTRSPYDTYINKCTDNLRSIEIDSSLLSRIFSNQEIENYLIFCYDINMCKPCIINDLDRIREGLTGIPQKYIMVLVLTNESRIDHVAAMNELHGLNYIEINRESYKLPVFENIPSRFYGVLNNNGEWIIGFIPDNNNEDLLDFFQRISSDKWFI
;
A
#
# COMPACT_ATOMS: atom_id res chain seq x y z
N MET A 1 -17.27 -47.61 -41.40
CA MET A 1 -17.78 -46.33 -40.90
C MET A 1 -17.93 -46.34 -39.38
N ARG A 2 -16.84 -46.41 -38.54
CA ARG A 2 -16.97 -46.48 -37.06
C ARG A 2 -15.88 -45.65 -36.31
N ARG A 3 -15.12 -44.79 -36.99
CA ARG A 3 -14.01 -44.03 -36.36
C ARG A 3 -14.31 -42.56 -36.02
N THR A 4 -15.44 -42.00 -36.42
CA THR A 4 -15.77 -40.56 -36.23
C THR A 4 -16.41 -40.24 -34.89
N TYR A 5 -16.92 -41.20 -34.14
CA TYR A 5 -17.64 -40.95 -32.89
C TYR A 5 -16.73 -40.72 -31.65
N PHE A 6 -15.44 -41.04 -31.76
CA PHE A 6 -14.52 -40.91 -30.65
C PHE A 6 -13.88 -39.50 -30.52
N LEU A 7 -13.89 -38.73 -31.61
CA LEU A 7 -13.28 -37.39 -31.62
C LEU A 7 -14.16 -36.33 -30.96
N PHE A 8 -15.48 -36.48 -31.06
CA PHE A 8 -16.42 -35.49 -30.52
C PHE A 8 -16.32 -35.30 -28.98
N PRO A 9 -16.29 -36.35 -28.13
CA PRO A 9 -16.13 -36.20 -26.70
C PRO A 9 -14.77 -35.62 -26.31
N VAL A 10 -13.70 -35.88 -27.08
CA VAL A 10 -12.37 -35.30 -26.81
C VAL A 10 -12.37 -33.82 -27.12
N PHE A 11 -12.94 -33.36 -28.20
CA PHE A 11 -13.08 -31.95 -28.54
C PHE A 11 -13.96 -31.21 -27.51
N LEU A 12 -15.04 -31.84 -27.06
CA LEU A 12 -15.93 -31.27 -26.04
C LEU A 12 -15.18 -31.12 -24.69
N ALA A 13 -14.41 -32.12 -24.29
CA ALA A 13 -13.61 -32.04 -23.05
C ALA A 13 -12.53 -30.97 -23.13
N ILE A 14 -11.86 -30.79 -24.27
CA ILE A 14 -10.86 -29.73 -24.48
C ILE A 14 -11.54 -28.36 -24.47
N ALA A 15 -12.70 -28.20 -25.09
CA ALA A 15 -13.46 -26.95 -25.08
C ALA A 15 -13.91 -26.56 -23.65
N ILE A 16 -14.42 -27.53 -22.90
CA ILE A 16 -14.82 -27.31 -21.49
C ILE A 16 -13.60 -26.94 -20.63
N ALA A 17 -12.47 -27.64 -20.79
CA ALA A 17 -11.24 -27.33 -20.09
C ALA A 17 -10.70 -25.93 -20.46
N ALA A 18 -10.75 -25.56 -21.75
CA ALA A 18 -10.36 -24.23 -22.20
C ALA A 18 -11.28 -23.13 -21.64
N ILE A 19 -12.59 -23.34 -21.66
CA ILE A 19 -13.57 -22.41 -21.04
C ILE A 19 -13.31 -22.31 -19.52
N TYR A 20 -13.09 -23.44 -18.85
CA TYR A 20 -12.78 -23.46 -17.42
C TYR A 20 -11.48 -22.73 -17.08
N LEU A 21 -10.43 -22.89 -17.88
CA LEU A 21 -9.18 -22.17 -17.72
C LEU A 21 -9.34 -20.67 -18.02
N LEU A 22 -10.09 -20.30 -19.04
CA LEU A 22 -10.38 -18.90 -19.39
C LEU A 22 -11.23 -18.22 -18.31
N THR A 23 -12.24 -18.89 -17.77
CA THR A 23 -13.08 -18.35 -16.70
C THR A 23 -12.37 -18.31 -15.35
N ARG A 24 -11.41 -19.21 -15.10
CA ARG A 24 -10.62 -19.21 -13.89
C ARG A 24 -9.57 -18.09 -13.85
N HIS A 25 -9.15 -17.55 -15.01
CA HIS A 25 -8.16 -16.48 -15.10
C HIS A 25 -8.72 -15.11 -14.75
N ASP A 26 -10.05 -14.93 -14.66
CA ASP A 26 -10.65 -13.60 -14.47
C ASP A 26 -11.41 -13.42 -13.14
N THR A 27 -11.26 -14.35 -12.18
CA THR A 27 -11.84 -14.21 -10.84
C THR A 27 -10.88 -13.52 -9.86
N ARG A 28 -10.24 -12.43 -10.29
CA ARG A 28 -9.66 -11.51 -9.31
C ARG A 28 -10.82 -10.89 -8.54
N SER A 29 -10.75 -10.96 -7.21
CA SER A 29 -11.77 -10.30 -6.40
C SER A 29 -11.78 -8.78 -6.75
N PRO A 30 -12.90 -8.09 -6.64
CA PRO A 30 -12.94 -6.63 -6.79
C PRO A 30 -11.89 -5.94 -5.92
N TYR A 31 -11.61 -6.49 -4.74
CA TYR A 31 -10.58 -6.04 -3.83
C TYR A 31 -9.17 -6.19 -4.42
N ASP A 32 -8.81 -7.35 -5.02
CA ASP A 32 -7.51 -7.53 -5.68
C ASP A 32 -7.29 -6.55 -6.83
N THR A 33 -8.34 -6.26 -7.58
CA THR A 33 -8.32 -5.27 -8.66
C THR A 33 -8.04 -3.88 -8.09
N TYR A 34 -8.68 -3.52 -6.98
CA TYR A 34 -8.49 -2.24 -6.29
C TYR A 34 -7.06 -2.11 -5.75
N ILE A 35 -6.55 -3.12 -5.04
CA ILE A 35 -5.18 -3.15 -4.52
C ILE A 35 -4.15 -3.01 -5.64
N ASN A 36 -4.32 -3.72 -6.75
CA ASN A 36 -3.41 -3.60 -7.89
C ASN A 36 -3.40 -2.18 -8.45
N LYS A 37 -4.56 -1.54 -8.61
CA LYS A 37 -4.67 -0.15 -9.06
C LYS A 37 -3.99 0.82 -8.10
N CYS A 38 -4.19 0.65 -6.78
CA CYS A 38 -3.51 1.45 -5.77
C CYS A 38 -1.99 1.28 -5.84
N THR A 39 -1.54 0.03 -5.99
CA THR A 39 -0.12 -0.30 -6.11
C THR A 39 0.52 0.33 -7.34
N ASP A 40 -0.15 0.27 -8.49
CA ASP A 40 0.35 0.88 -9.73
C ASP A 40 0.41 2.41 -9.61
N ASN A 41 -0.55 3.03 -8.92
CA ASN A 41 -0.51 4.46 -8.61
C ASN A 41 0.71 4.80 -7.74
N LEU A 42 1.00 4.01 -6.69
CA LEU A 42 2.19 4.24 -5.86
C LEU A 42 3.48 4.00 -6.62
N ARG A 43 3.55 3.00 -7.50
CA ARG A 43 4.73 2.73 -8.34
C ARG A 43 5.07 3.85 -9.29
N SER A 44 4.08 4.69 -9.63
CA SER A 44 4.35 5.90 -10.43
C SER A 44 5.05 7.01 -9.64
N ILE A 45 5.19 6.85 -8.31
CA ILE A 45 5.86 7.80 -7.42
C ILE A 45 7.34 7.42 -7.34
N GLU A 46 8.20 8.24 -7.91
CA GLU A 46 9.64 8.12 -7.72
C GLU A 46 10.02 8.63 -6.33
N ILE A 47 10.69 7.80 -5.56
CA ILE A 47 11.29 8.19 -4.29
C ILE A 47 12.74 8.56 -4.58
N ASP A 48 13.10 9.82 -4.32
CA ASP A 48 14.49 10.23 -4.52
C ASP A 48 15.43 9.53 -3.53
N SER A 49 16.70 9.43 -3.90
CA SER A 49 17.71 8.71 -3.10
C SER A 49 17.93 9.34 -1.72
N SER A 50 17.67 10.64 -1.54
CA SER A 50 17.83 11.33 -0.25
C SER A 50 16.71 10.95 0.70
N LEU A 51 15.47 10.89 0.23
CA LEU A 51 14.33 10.42 1.01
C LEU A 51 14.47 8.94 1.33
N LEU A 52 14.86 8.13 0.34
CA LEU A 52 15.08 6.70 0.53
C LEU A 52 16.13 6.43 1.61
N SER A 53 17.25 7.14 1.61
CA SER A 53 18.29 7.01 2.63
C SER A 53 17.83 7.43 4.03
N ARG A 54 16.90 8.37 4.14
CA ARG A 54 16.28 8.77 5.41
C ARG A 54 15.32 7.70 5.92
N ILE A 55 14.49 7.12 5.04
CA ILE A 55 13.56 6.04 5.39
C ILE A 55 14.35 4.83 5.85
N PHE A 56 15.36 4.39 5.07
CA PHE A 56 16.18 3.21 5.35
C PHE A 56 17.49 3.56 6.08
N SER A 57 17.43 4.49 7.03
CA SER A 57 18.58 4.80 7.90
C SER A 57 19.04 3.59 8.73
N ASN A 58 18.13 2.67 9.05
CA ASN A 58 18.45 1.37 9.61
C ASN A 58 18.61 0.34 8.47
N GLN A 59 19.85 -0.01 8.17
CA GLN A 59 20.22 -0.93 7.07
C GLN A 59 19.76 -2.38 7.29
N GLU A 60 19.33 -2.74 8.49
CA GLU A 60 18.84 -4.10 8.78
C GLU A 60 17.38 -4.30 8.32
N ILE A 61 16.68 -3.22 7.98
CA ILE A 61 15.28 -3.28 7.58
C ILE A 61 15.20 -3.24 6.05
N GLU A 62 14.70 -4.33 5.47
CA GLU A 62 14.55 -4.44 4.01
C GLU A 62 13.25 -3.84 3.52
N ASN A 63 12.19 -3.87 4.34
CA ASN A 63 10.87 -3.38 3.97
C ASN A 63 10.25 -2.58 5.13
N TYR A 64 9.62 -1.45 4.78
CA TYR A 64 8.78 -0.68 5.69
C TYR A 64 7.33 -0.68 5.24
N LEU A 65 6.40 -0.81 6.19
CA LEU A 65 5.05 -0.32 6.01
C LEU A 65 5.08 1.19 6.14
N ILE A 66 4.80 1.87 5.05
CA ILE A 66 4.69 3.31 4.99
C ILE A 66 3.23 3.69 5.21
N PHE A 67 2.98 4.57 6.18
CA PHE A 67 1.75 5.33 6.27
C PHE A 67 2.06 6.79 5.90
N CYS A 68 1.50 7.26 4.81
CA CYS A 68 1.66 8.64 4.37
C CYS A 68 0.36 9.41 4.53
N TYR A 69 0.45 10.62 5.06
CA TYR A 69 -0.69 11.52 5.14
C TYR A 69 -0.27 13.00 5.01
N ASP A 70 -1.23 13.80 4.57
CA ASP A 70 -1.10 15.26 4.56
C ASP A 70 -1.54 15.85 5.89
N ILE A 71 -0.74 16.72 6.47
CA ILE A 71 -1.02 17.40 7.75
C ILE A 71 -2.33 18.19 7.73
N ASN A 72 -2.77 18.65 6.54
CA ASN A 72 -4.01 19.41 6.37
C ASN A 72 -5.26 18.53 6.22
N MET A 73 -5.11 17.20 6.31
CA MET A 73 -6.26 16.30 6.25
C MET A 73 -7.15 16.37 7.48
N CYS A 74 -8.31 15.71 7.33
CA CYS A 74 -9.25 15.47 8.43
C CYS A 74 -8.52 14.88 9.66
N LYS A 75 -8.28 15.71 10.67
CA LYS A 75 -7.55 15.34 11.89
C LYS A 75 -8.10 14.08 12.56
N PRO A 76 -9.43 13.91 12.77
CA PRO A 76 -9.97 12.68 13.34
C PRO A 76 -9.65 11.41 12.54
N CYS A 77 -9.58 11.51 11.21
CA CYS A 77 -9.25 10.37 10.36
C CYS A 77 -7.81 9.91 10.58
N ILE A 78 -6.88 10.88 10.68
CA ILE A 78 -5.46 10.61 10.90
C ILE A 78 -5.23 10.02 12.28
N ILE A 79 -5.85 10.60 13.33
CA ILE A 79 -5.75 10.10 14.70
C ILE A 79 -6.22 8.66 14.76
N ASN A 80 -7.36 8.33 14.17
CA ASN A 80 -7.88 6.97 14.14
C ASN A 80 -6.90 5.99 13.46
N ASP A 81 -6.24 6.40 12.37
CA ASP A 81 -5.25 5.55 11.70
C ASP A 81 -3.98 5.38 12.56
N LEU A 82 -3.49 6.45 13.19
CA LEU A 82 -2.33 6.40 14.08
C LEU A 82 -2.61 5.53 15.33
N ASP A 83 -3.80 5.61 15.89
CA ASP A 83 -4.20 4.78 17.03
C ASP A 83 -4.25 3.30 16.64
N ARG A 84 -4.79 2.95 15.47
CA ARG A 84 -4.73 1.59 14.93
C ARG A 84 -3.30 1.06 14.79
N ILE A 85 -2.40 1.91 14.32
CA ILE A 85 -0.98 1.55 14.20
C ILE A 85 -0.39 1.29 15.60
N ARG A 86 -0.65 2.16 16.57
CA ARG A 86 -0.15 2.03 17.96
C ARG A 86 -0.69 0.82 18.67
N GLU A 87 -1.98 0.52 18.49
CA GLU A 87 -2.65 -0.63 19.05
C GLU A 87 -2.21 -1.95 18.40
N GLY A 88 -1.38 -1.89 17.37
CA GLY A 88 -0.87 -3.06 16.67
C GLY A 88 -1.91 -3.74 15.80
N LEU A 89 -3.01 -3.06 15.45
CA LEU A 89 -4.07 -3.61 14.60
C LEU A 89 -3.59 -3.95 13.18
N THR A 90 -2.40 -3.47 12.82
CA THR A 90 -1.74 -3.84 11.56
C THR A 90 -1.15 -5.26 11.58
N GLY A 91 -0.97 -5.86 12.77
CA GLY A 91 -0.22 -7.11 12.93
C GLY A 91 1.28 -7.01 12.65
N ILE A 92 1.79 -5.80 12.35
CA ILE A 92 3.18 -5.54 11.98
C ILE A 92 3.89 -4.86 13.15
N PRO A 93 5.08 -5.35 13.58
CA PRO A 93 5.83 -4.70 14.65
C PRO A 93 6.17 -3.24 14.30
N GLN A 94 6.04 -2.33 15.28
CA GLN A 94 6.22 -0.88 15.09
C GLN A 94 7.57 -0.49 14.47
N LYS A 95 8.63 -1.27 14.71
CA LYS A 95 9.96 -1.02 14.12
C LYS A 95 9.96 -1.04 12.59
N TYR A 96 9.00 -1.72 11.97
CA TYR A 96 8.84 -1.81 10.51
C TYR A 96 7.82 -0.81 9.97
N ILE A 97 7.32 0.11 10.80
CA ILE A 97 6.36 1.11 10.39
C ILE A 97 7.05 2.48 10.34
N MET A 98 6.90 3.17 9.22
CA MET A 98 7.39 4.51 9.01
C MET A 98 6.24 5.43 8.61
N VAL A 99 6.06 6.53 9.31
CA VAL A 99 5.05 7.53 9.00
C VAL A 99 5.68 8.65 8.17
N LEU A 100 5.13 8.94 6.99
CA LEU A 100 5.52 10.09 6.18
C LEU A 100 4.48 11.18 6.33
N VAL A 101 4.89 12.33 6.82
CA VAL A 101 4.02 13.48 7.04
C VAL A 101 4.30 14.52 5.98
N LEU A 102 3.31 14.76 5.11
CA LEU A 102 3.38 15.82 4.11
C LEU A 102 3.04 17.15 4.78
N THR A 103 4.01 18.06 4.86
CA THR A 103 3.85 19.37 5.50
C THR A 103 3.87 20.50 4.46
N ASN A 104 3.13 21.56 4.75
CA ASN A 104 3.30 22.85 4.12
C ASN A 104 4.08 23.77 5.07
N GLU A 105 4.60 24.89 4.62
CA GLU A 105 5.45 25.80 5.41
C GLU A 105 4.79 26.43 6.67
N SER A 106 3.50 26.24 6.91
CA SER A 106 2.83 26.83 8.07
C SER A 106 3.17 26.09 9.37
N ARG A 107 3.93 26.76 10.25
CA ARG A 107 4.47 26.19 11.49
C ARG A 107 3.45 25.85 12.58
N ILE A 108 2.22 26.36 12.52
CA ILE A 108 1.28 26.29 13.65
C ILE A 108 0.67 24.90 13.82
N ASP A 109 0.38 24.24 12.70
CA ASP A 109 -0.21 22.89 12.72
C ASP A 109 0.83 21.80 12.98
N HIS A 110 2.09 22.12 12.76
CA HIS A 110 3.24 21.24 12.91
C HIS A 110 3.42 20.68 14.33
N VAL A 111 3.40 21.54 15.36
CA VAL A 111 3.63 21.10 16.75
C VAL A 111 2.50 20.19 17.25
N ALA A 112 1.26 20.48 16.85
CA ALA A 112 0.12 19.65 17.23
C ALA A 112 0.20 18.25 16.58
N ALA A 113 0.60 18.17 15.31
CA ALA A 113 0.76 16.92 14.61
C ALA A 113 1.93 16.09 15.14
N MET A 114 3.05 16.73 15.55
CA MET A 114 4.19 16.02 16.12
C MET A 114 3.87 15.35 17.46
N ASN A 115 3.00 15.96 18.29
CA ASN A 115 2.54 15.34 19.52
C ASN A 115 1.73 14.06 19.26
N GLU A 116 1.03 13.99 18.12
CA GLU A 116 0.25 12.81 17.72
C GLU A 116 1.15 11.67 17.22
N LEU A 117 2.37 11.98 16.78
CA LEU A 117 3.35 10.99 16.30
C LEU A 117 4.22 10.38 17.40
N HIS A 118 4.01 10.80 18.66
CA HIS A 118 4.82 10.33 19.80
C HIS A 118 4.89 8.80 19.84
N GLY A 119 6.09 8.27 19.83
CA GLY A 119 6.35 6.81 19.86
C GLY A 119 6.35 6.12 18.48
N LEU A 120 6.09 6.84 17.40
CA LEU A 120 6.18 6.31 16.04
C LEU A 120 7.43 6.82 15.32
N ASN A 121 8.01 6.00 14.44
CA ASN A 121 9.04 6.47 13.51
C ASN A 121 8.38 7.32 12.44
N TYR A 122 8.85 8.54 12.23
CA TYR A 122 8.29 9.41 11.22
C TYR A 122 9.33 10.27 10.49
N ILE A 123 8.99 10.69 9.29
CA ILE A 123 9.76 11.63 8.47
C ILE A 123 8.80 12.71 7.95
N GLU A 124 9.19 13.96 8.15
CA GLU A 124 8.50 15.09 7.55
C GLU A 124 9.01 15.32 6.13
N ILE A 125 8.07 15.56 5.21
CA ILE A 125 8.33 15.86 3.83
C ILE A 125 7.67 17.19 3.50
N ASN A 126 8.48 18.24 3.29
CA ASN A 126 7.96 19.50 2.80
C ASN A 126 7.58 19.36 1.32
N ARG A 127 6.31 19.58 0.98
CA ARG A 127 5.80 19.50 -0.39
C ARG A 127 6.51 20.42 -1.37
N GLU A 128 6.95 21.60 -0.95
CA GLU A 128 7.62 22.56 -1.83
C GLU A 128 9.08 22.21 -2.08
N SER A 129 9.77 21.62 -1.08
CA SER A 129 11.16 21.21 -1.18
C SER A 129 11.34 19.96 -2.06
N TYR A 130 10.41 19.05 -1.97
CA TYR A 130 10.32 17.91 -2.86
C TYR A 130 9.43 18.31 -4.05
N LYS A 131 10.05 18.90 -5.08
CA LYS A 131 9.44 19.09 -6.41
C LYS A 131 9.15 17.72 -7.04
N LEU A 132 8.37 16.90 -6.35
CA LEU A 132 7.86 15.66 -6.90
C LEU A 132 6.66 16.06 -7.77
N PRO A 133 6.79 16.11 -9.11
CA PRO A 133 5.67 16.40 -10.00
C PRO A 133 4.51 15.42 -9.80
N VAL A 134 4.72 14.42 -8.99
CA VAL A 134 3.83 13.31 -8.69
C VAL A 134 2.92 13.61 -7.51
N PHE A 135 3.28 14.52 -6.58
CA PHE A 135 2.44 14.78 -5.40
C PHE A 135 1.15 15.57 -5.71
N GLU A 136 1.00 16.19 -6.87
CA GLU A 136 -0.29 16.77 -7.28
C GLU A 136 -1.39 15.72 -7.46
N ASN A 137 -1.02 14.46 -7.72
CA ASN A 137 -1.95 13.35 -7.95
C ASN A 137 -1.91 12.28 -6.84
N ILE A 138 -1.07 12.44 -5.79
CA ILE A 138 -1.05 11.49 -4.69
C ILE A 138 -2.26 11.74 -3.80
N PRO A 139 -2.99 10.68 -3.46
CA PRO A 139 -4.00 10.78 -2.44
C PRO A 139 -3.35 11.31 -1.15
N SER A 140 -4.04 12.23 -0.50
CA SER A 140 -3.60 12.86 0.73
C SER A 140 -3.36 11.86 1.88
N ARG A 141 -3.71 10.59 1.70
CA ARG A 141 -3.52 9.49 2.65
C ARG A 141 -3.38 8.17 1.91
N PHE A 142 -2.35 7.39 2.23
CA PHE A 142 -2.18 6.03 1.72
C PHE A 142 -1.32 5.17 2.64
N TYR A 143 -1.43 3.87 2.45
CA TYR A 143 -0.52 2.86 2.99
C TYR A 143 0.20 2.17 1.85
N GLY A 144 1.44 1.71 2.11
CA GLY A 144 2.16 0.91 1.14
C GLY A 144 3.37 0.22 1.75
N VAL A 145 3.78 -0.89 1.19
CA VAL A 145 5.03 -1.55 1.54
C VAL A 145 6.08 -1.10 0.55
N LEU A 146 7.13 -0.46 1.07
CA LEU A 146 8.27 0.04 0.33
C LEU A 146 9.50 -0.80 0.67
N ASN A 147 10.25 -1.26 -0.35
CA ASN A 147 11.51 -1.93 -0.14
C ASN A 147 12.70 -0.95 -0.14
N ASN A 148 13.86 -1.42 0.30
CA ASN A 148 15.09 -0.63 0.37
C ASN A 148 15.68 -0.23 -1.00
N ASN A 149 15.16 -0.78 -2.10
CA ASN A 149 15.49 -0.36 -3.47
C ASN A 149 14.61 0.81 -3.94
N GLY A 150 13.63 1.27 -3.13
CA GLY A 150 12.70 2.31 -3.49
C GLY A 150 11.49 1.84 -4.29
N GLU A 151 11.21 0.54 -4.31
CA GLU A 151 10.09 -0.03 -5.05
C GLU A 151 8.88 -0.26 -4.14
N TRP A 152 7.71 0.18 -4.58
CA TRP A 152 6.44 -0.13 -3.93
C TRP A 152 6.01 -1.55 -4.26
N ILE A 153 5.97 -2.42 -3.26
CA ILE A 153 5.56 -3.83 -3.39
C ILE A 153 4.05 -3.93 -3.52
N ILE A 154 3.34 -3.27 -2.60
CA ILE A 154 1.88 -3.22 -2.54
C ILE A 154 1.44 -1.87 -1.99
N GLY A 155 0.26 -1.40 -2.40
CA GLY A 155 -0.30 -0.14 -1.95
C GLY A 155 -1.79 -0.19 -1.71
N PHE A 156 -2.25 0.65 -0.79
CA PHE A 156 -3.65 0.84 -0.44
C PHE A 156 -3.95 2.31 -0.20
N ILE A 157 -4.99 2.81 -0.83
CA ILE A 157 -5.50 4.17 -0.66
C ILE A 157 -6.84 4.03 0.05
N PRO A 158 -6.94 4.41 1.34
CA PRO A 158 -8.20 4.29 2.05
C PRO A 158 -9.28 5.11 1.35
N ASP A 159 -10.36 4.45 1.01
CA ASP A 159 -11.65 5.08 0.77
C ASP A 159 -12.42 5.20 2.10
N ASN A 160 -13.71 5.46 2.04
CA ASN A 160 -14.53 5.58 3.24
C ASN A 160 -14.90 4.21 3.87
N ASN A 161 -14.41 3.09 3.32
CA ASN A 161 -14.70 1.74 3.81
C ASN A 161 -13.55 1.22 4.70
N ASN A 162 -13.82 1.14 6.01
CA ASN A 162 -12.83 0.67 6.99
C ASN A 162 -12.54 -0.84 6.93
N GLU A 163 -13.43 -1.64 6.34
CA GLU A 163 -13.25 -3.10 6.24
C GLU A 163 -12.10 -3.43 5.29
N ASP A 164 -12.01 -2.74 4.16
CA ASP A 164 -10.95 -2.94 3.18
C ASP A 164 -9.55 -2.66 3.75
N LEU A 165 -9.45 -1.74 4.72
CA LEU A 165 -8.17 -1.45 5.40
C LEU A 165 -7.72 -2.61 6.30
N LEU A 166 -8.65 -3.26 7.00
CA LEU A 166 -8.32 -4.43 7.82
C LEU A 166 -7.89 -5.61 6.95
N ASP A 167 -8.56 -5.84 5.83
CA ASP A 167 -8.17 -6.87 4.87
C ASP A 167 -6.78 -6.60 4.28
N PHE A 168 -6.45 -5.32 4.01
CA PHE A 168 -5.11 -4.93 3.60
C PHE A 168 -4.06 -5.29 4.66
N PHE A 169 -4.30 -4.94 5.92
CA PHE A 169 -3.36 -5.27 7.00
C PHE A 169 -3.23 -6.77 7.23
N GLN A 170 -4.31 -7.54 7.16
CA GLN A 170 -4.25 -9.00 7.26
C GLN A 170 -3.40 -9.60 6.13
N ARG A 171 -3.58 -9.10 4.91
CA ARG A 171 -2.80 -9.55 3.75
C ARG A 171 -1.32 -9.29 3.93
N ILE A 172 -0.92 -8.06 4.25
CA ILE A 172 0.51 -7.71 4.38
C ILE A 172 1.17 -8.33 5.60
N SER A 173 0.42 -8.62 6.68
CA SER A 173 0.94 -9.29 7.87
C SER A 173 1.15 -10.80 7.66
N SER A 174 0.39 -11.42 6.74
CA SER A 174 0.55 -12.84 6.38
C SER A 174 1.77 -13.08 5.50
N ASP A 175 2.21 -12.07 4.78
CA ASP A 175 3.38 -12.15 3.92
C ASP A 175 4.66 -11.93 4.75
N LYS A 176 5.73 -12.68 4.45
CA LYS A 176 6.99 -12.64 5.20
C LYS A 176 7.85 -11.40 4.89
N TRP A 177 7.25 -10.25 4.63
CA TRP A 177 7.97 -9.03 4.27
C TRP A 177 8.65 -8.33 5.45
N PHE A 178 8.23 -8.64 6.69
CA PHE A 178 8.68 -7.96 7.91
C PHE A 178 9.39 -8.91 8.88
N ILE A 179 10.32 -9.70 8.37
CA ILE A 179 11.13 -10.64 9.16
C ILE A 179 12.53 -10.09 9.38
#